data_eeee2aa88569a50a28f4368fc29fc231
#
_entry.id   eeee2aa88569a50a28f4368fc29fc231
#
_cell.length_a   1.000
_cell.length_b   1.000
_cell.length_c   1.000
_cell.angle_alpha   90.00
_cell.angle_beta   90.00
_cell.angle_gamma   90.00
#
_symmetry.space_group_name_H-M   'P 1'
#
loop_
_entity.id
_entity.type
_entity.pdbx_description
1 polymer ?
#
loop_
_entity_poly.entity_id
_entity_poly.type
_entity_poly.pdbx_seq_one_letter_code
_entity_poly.pdbx_strand_id
1 'polypeptide(L)'
;MLTFGSIYVSLLVPDKNSDIFEFIMATIKVKDKDFEISIDASAIDAAVQKMAIEINRDYEGRNPLFIAILNGSFVFAADLIRKITIPCQISFVKLSSYSGTASTENIKELIGLNEDIQGRHLIVVEDIVDTGLTLDKFLQDLEKFEPASIKLACFTFKKEAFKKSFRIDYLGITIPNDFVVGYGLDYDGYGRNLPDIYKIVKS
;
A
#
# COMPACT_ATOMS: atom_id res chain seq x y z
N MET A 1 -33.82 -10.99 6.84
CA MET A 1 -32.84 -11.36 7.86
C MET A 1 -31.48 -11.21 7.20
N LEU A 2 -30.83 -10.05 7.36
CA LEU A 2 -29.55 -9.72 6.72
C LEU A 2 -28.44 -10.15 7.66
N THR A 3 -27.68 -11.18 7.29
CA THR A 3 -26.48 -11.60 8.02
C THR A 3 -25.31 -10.72 7.62
N PHE A 4 -24.97 -9.79 8.48
CA PHE A 4 -23.70 -9.06 8.39
C PHE A 4 -22.57 -10.05 8.73
N GLY A 5 -21.61 -10.20 7.80
CA GLY A 5 -20.40 -10.99 8.03
C GLY A 5 -19.60 -10.41 9.20
N SER A 6 -19.63 -11.10 10.32
CA SER A 6 -18.91 -10.69 11.53
C SER A 6 -17.44 -11.04 11.42
N ILE A 7 -16.56 -10.06 11.63
CA ILE A 7 -15.15 -10.31 11.94
C ILE A 7 -15.10 -10.77 13.39
N TYR A 8 -14.83 -12.06 13.63
CA TYR A 8 -14.62 -12.58 14.98
C TYR A 8 -13.15 -12.51 15.33
N VAL A 9 -12.82 -11.64 16.28
CA VAL A 9 -11.55 -11.70 17.00
C VAL A 9 -11.80 -12.59 18.21
N SER A 10 -11.33 -13.81 18.21
CA SER A 10 -11.38 -14.67 19.40
C SER A 10 -10.23 -14.27 20.33
N LEU A 11 -10.52 -13.40 21.28
CA LEU A 11 -9.67 -13.17 22.43
C LEU A 11 -9.85 -14.35 23.39
N LEU A 12 -8.94 -15.33 23.36
CA LEU A 12 -8.78 -16.28 24.45
C LEU A 12 -8.12 -15.53 25.62
N VAL A 13 -8.87 -15.32 26.70
CA VAL A 13 -8.33 -14.79 27.97
C VAL A 13 -7.43 -15.89 28.56
N PRO A 14 -6.14 -15.64 28.80
CA PRO A 14 -5.26 -16.67 29.37
C PRO A 14 -5.60 -16.93 30.83
N ASP A 15 -5.65 -18.19 31.22
CA ASP A 15 -5.73 -18.62 32.62
C ASP A 15 -4.45 -18.23 33.36
N LYS A 16 -4.59 -17.67 34.57
CA LYS A 16 -3.53 -17.03 35.35
C LYS A 16 -2.43 -17.95 35.89
N ASN A 17 -2.42 -19.24 35.54
CA ASN A 17 -1.55 -20.25 36.14
C ASN A 17 -0.64 -21.03 35.20
N SER A 18 -0.39 -20.57 33.97
CA SER A 18 0.59 -21.23 33.11
C SER A 18 1.77 -20.29 32.82
N ASP A 19 2.95 -20.65 33.35
CA ASP A 19 4.26 -20.02 33.14
C ASP A 19 4.83 -20.27 31.71
N ILE A 20 3.98 -20.45 30.74
CA ILE A 20 4.37 -20.55 29.33
C ILE A 20 3.72 -19.36 28.62
N PHE A 21 4.50 -18.30 28.39
CA PHE A 21 4.19 -17.28 27.39
C PHE A 21 4.25 -17.97 26.01
N GLU A 22 3.27 -18.81 25.70
CA GLU A 22 2.94 -19.12 24.35
C GLU A 22 2.40 -17.82 23.75
N PHE A 23 3.22 -17.18 22.92
CA PHE A 23 2.79 -16.07 22.07
C PHE A 23 1.76 -16.67 21.11
N ILE A 24 0.49 -16.72 21.57
CA ILE A 24 -0.63 -17.13 20.73
C ILE A 24 -0.67 -16.08 19.63
N MET A 25 -0.14 -16.42 18.48
CA MET A 25 -0.29 -15.61 17.28
C MET A 25 -1.78 -15.45 17.04
N ALA A 26 -2.31 -14.25 17.33
CA ALA A 26 -3.72 -13.99 17.15
C ALA A 26 -4.05 -14.14 15.67
N THR A 27 -4.67 -15.25 15.32
CA THR A 27 -5.19 -15.46 13.97
C THR A 27 -6.53 -14.74 13.83
N ILE A 28 -6.73 -14.13 12.67
CA ILE A 28 -8.00 -13.50 12.31
C ILE A 28 -8.58 -14.22 11.10
N LYS A 29 -9.90 -14.20 10.99
CA LYS A 29 -10.58 -14.74 9.82
C LYS A 29 -11.06 -13.60 8.94
N VAL A 30 -10.66 -13.62 7.66
CA VAL A 30 -11.19 -12.71 6.63
C VAL A 30 -11.88 -13.58 5.58
N LYS A 31 -13.20 -13.50 5.50
CA LYS A 31 -14.07 -14.39 4.70
C LYS A 31 -13.85 -15.87 5.06
N ASP A 32 -13.27 -16.63 4.15
CA ASP A 32 -13.05 -18.07 4.23
C ASP A 32 -11.62 -18.46 4.61
N LYS A 33 -10.73 -17.49 4.81
CA LYS A 33 -9.30 -17.71 5.06
C LYS A 33 -8.86 -17.21 6.43
N ASP A 34 -7.91 -17.91 7.01
CA ASP A 34 -7.27 -17.54 8.27
C ASP A 34 -5.94 -16.82 8.00
N PHE A 35 -5.68 -15.78 8.79
CA PHE A 35 -4.51 -14.92 8.65
C PHE A 35 -3.85 -14.72 10.02
N GLU A 36 -2.54 -14.59 10.03
CA GLU A 36 -1.74 -14.28 11.22
C GLU A 36 -0.99 -12.94 11.05
N ILE A 37 -0.68 -12.26 12.15
CA ILE A 37 0.05 -10.99 12.11
C ILE A 37 1.42 -11.22 11.46
N SER A 38 1.74 -10.39 10.47
CA SER A 38 3.03 -10.36 9.79
C SER A 38 3.80 -9.08 10.11
N ILE A 39 3.11 -7.95 10.19
CA ILE A 39 3.70 -6.64 10.52
C ILE A 39 2.68 -5.93 11.41
N ASP A 40 3.08 -5.60 12.63
CA ASP A 40 2.23 -4.88 13.57
C ASP A 40 2.17 -3.36 13.27
N ALA A 41 1.15 -2.70 13.80
CA ALA A 41 0.90 -1.28 13.58
C ALA A 41 2.07 -0.38 14.05
N SER A 42 2.85 -0.80 15.04
CA SER A 42 4.00 -0.03 15.52
C SER A 42 5.15 -0.04 14.52
N ALA A 43 5.42 -1.19 13.91
CA ALA A 43 6.39 -1.32 12.83
C ALA A 43 5.95 -0.57 11.56
N ILE A 44 4.63 -0.58 11.28
CA ILE A 44 4.05 0.22 10.20
C ILE A 44 4.29 1.71 10.42
N ASP A 45 3.94 2.23 11.61
CA ASP A 45 4.11 3.66 11.93
C ASP A 45 5.58 4.09 11.86
N ALA A 46 6.50 3.28 12.37
CA ALA A 46 7.94 3.54 12.31
C ALA A 46 8.45 3.61 10.86
N ALA A 47 7.99 2.70 9.99
CA ALA A 47 8.36 2.69 8.57
C ALA A 47 7.83 3.94 7.85
N VAL A 48 6.56 4.30 8.06
CA VAL A 48 5.95 5.51 7.47
C VAL A 48 6.65 6.77 7.97
N GLN A 49 7.00 6.84 9.26
CA GLN A 49 7.74 7.96 9.83
C GLN A 49 9.11 8.13 9.16
N LYS A 50 9.85 7.03 8.94
CA LYS A 50 11.14 7.05 8.24
C LYS A 50 10.97 7.60 6.82
N MET A 51 10.01 7.08 6.06
CA MET A 51 9.72 7.54 4.69
C MET A 51 9.39 9.03 4.65
N ALA A 52 8.57 9.51 5.58
CA ALA A 52 8.19 10.92 5.66
C ALA A 52 9.38 11.84 5.95
N ILE A 53 10.31 11.43 6.83
CA ILE A 53 11.54 12.18 7.10
C ILE A 53 12.39 12.32 5.83
N GLU A 54 12.57 11.23 5.08
CA GLU A 54 13.33 11.24 3.83
C GLU A 54 12.67 12.15 2.79
N ILE A 55 11.35 12.06 2.61
CA ILE A 55 10.60 12.89 1.67
C ILE A 55 10.65 14.37 2.05
N ASN A 56 10.44 14.71 3.33
CA ASN A 56 10.51 16.10 3.81
C ASN A 56 11.87 16.74 3.50
N ARG A 57 12.96 15.99 3.73
CA ARG A 57 14.33 16.43 3.41
C ARG A 57 14.53 16.63 1.89
N ASP A 58 14.14 15.64 1.09
CA ASP A 58 14.44 15.61 -0.34
C ASP A 58 13.61 16.62 -1.15
N TYR A 59 12.45 17.01 -0.61
CA TYR A 59 11.51 17.92 -1.26
C TYR A 59 11.35 19.28 -0.57
N GLU A 60 12.27 19.64 0.32
CA GLU A 60 12.25 20.97 0.92
C GLU A 60 12.25 22.04 -0.16
N GLY A 61 11.27 22.97 -0.12
CA GLY A 61 11.09 24.05 -1.09
C GLY A 61 10.56 23.64 -2.48
N ARG A 62 10.16 22.37 -2.70
CA ARG A 62 9.75 21.86 -4.04
C ARG A 62 8.26 21.68 -4.26
N ASN A 63 7.43 21.74 -3.21
CA ASN A 63 5.97 21.57 -3.29
C ASN A 63 5.51 20.37 -4.14
N PRO A 64 5.83 19.11 -3.72
CA PRO A 64 5.50 17.94 -4.52
C PRO A 64 3.98 17.68 -4.59
N LEU A 65 3.54 17.03 -5.68
CA LEU A 65 2.22 16.44 -5.80
C LEU A 65 2.32 14.94 -5.54
N PHE A 66 1.66 14.48 -4.49
CA PHE A 66 1.47 13.06 -4.22
C PHE A 66 0.34 12.52 -5.10
N ILE A 67 0.55 11.37 -5.75
CA ILE A 67 -0.45 10.67 -6.56
C ILE A 67 -0.65 9.29 -5.95
N ALA A 68 -1.71 9.10 -5.18
CA ALA A 68 -1.99 7.84 -4.49
C ALA A 68 -2.88 6.92 -5.34
N ILE A 69 -2.44 5.66 -5.49
CA ILE A 69 -3.12 4.67 -6.34
C ILE A 69 -4.19 3.92 -5.51
N LEU A 70 -5.45 4.15 -5.84
CA LEU A 70 -6.59 3.52 -5.16
C LEU A 70 -6.84 2.08 -5.68
N ASN A 71 -7.41 1.18 -4.82
CA ASN A 71 -7.95 1.46 -3.49
C ASN A 71 -6.93 1.19 -2.37
N GLY A 72 -5.94 0.34 -2.56
CA GLY A 72 -5.10 -0.19 -1.49
C GLY A 72 -4.29 0.87 -0.74
N SER A 73 -3.76 1.86 -1.45
CA SER A 73 -2.86 2.87 -0.87
C SER A 73 -3.53 3.89 0.06
N PHE A 74 -4.89 3.92 0.17
CA PHE A 74 -5.59 5.02 0.85
C PHE A 74 -5.20 5.19 2.32
N VAL A 75 -4.99 4.09 3.07
CA VAL A 75 -4.57 4.14 4.48
C VAL A 75 -3.13 4.65 4.58
N PHE A 76 -2.23 4.03 3.82
CA PHE A 76 -0.83 4.43 3.78
C PHE A 76 -0.66 5.89 3.35
N ALA A 77 -1.37 6.33 2.30
CA ALA A 77 -1.33 7.71 1.83
C ALA A 77 -1.81 8.70 2.90
N ALA A 78 -2.87 8.36 3.64
CA ALA A 78 -3.38 9.20 4.73
C ALA A 78 -2.38 9.32 5.88
N ASP A 79 -1.73 8.23 6.28
CA ASP A 79 -0.74 8.25 7.35
C ASP A 79 0.55 8.95 6.91
N LEU A 80 1.00 8.73 5.67
CA LEU A 80 2.18 9.39 5.12
C LEU A 80 1.98 10.90 5.04
N ILE A 81 0.87 11.37 4.43
CA ILE A 81 0.65 12.80 4.20
C ILE A 81 0.53 13.59 5.52
N ARG A 82 0.01 12.97 6.58
CA ARG A 82 -0.06 13.58 7.92
C ARG A 82 1.30 13.78 8.58
N LYS A 83 2.34 13.08 8.11
CA LYS A 83 3.73 13.20 8.59
C LYS A 83 4.59 14.09 7.66
N ILE A 84 4.04 14.56 6.53
CA ILE A 84 4.69 15.53 5.65
C ILE A 84 4.54 16.93 6.23
N THR A 85 5.66 17.63 6.40
CA THR A 85 5.72 18.98 7.03
C THR A 85 5.98 20.09 6.02
N ILE A 86 6.36 19.75 4.80
CA ILE A 86 6.55 20.70 3.70
C ILE A 86 5.23 20.97 2.99
N PRO A 87 5.07 22.12 2.31
CA PRO A 87 3.93 22.37 1.43
C PRO A 87 3.84 21.28 0.36
N CYS A 88 2.66 20.67 0.21
CA CYS A 88 2.43 19.60 -0.74
C CYS A 88 0.95 19.56 -1.17
N GLN A 89 0.68 18.82 -2.24
CA GLN A 89 -0.67 18.49 -2.68
C GLN A 89 -0.82 16.98 -2.79
N ILE A 90 -2.05 16.48 -2.74
CA ILE A 90 -2.35 15.07 -2.95
C ILE A 90 -3.53 14.91 -3.90
N SER A 91 -3.41 14.00 -4.84
CA SER A 91 -4.46 13.53 -5.74
C SER A 91 -4.53 12.01 -5.72
N PHE A 92 -5.62 11.46 -6.23
CA PHE A 92 -5.87 10.04 -6.25
C PHE A 92 -6.17 9.57 -7.68
N VAL A 93 -5.63 8.40 -8.01
CA VAL A 93 -5.92 7.72 -9.28
C VAL A 93 -6.37 6.30 -9.00
N LYS A 94 -7.18 5.75 -9.90
CA LYS A 94 -7.54 4.34 -9.85
C LYS A 94 -7.08 3.65 -11.13
N LEU A 95 -6.18 2.68 -10.98
CA LEU A 95 -5.72 1.88 -12.10
C LEU A 95 -6.65 0.67 -12.27
N SER A 96 -7.13 0.42 -13.49
CA SER A 96 -7.83 -0.81 -13.81
C SER A 96 -6.85 -1.82 -14.38
N SER A 97 -6.65 -2.95 -13.69
CA SER A 97 -5.99 -4.12 -14.29
C SER A 97 -6.94 -4.71 -15.33
N TYR A 98 -6.55 -4.67 -16.59
CA TYR A 98 -7.31 -5.33 -17.66
C TYR A 98 -7.06 -6.84 -17.63
N SER A 99 -8.05 -7.61 -17.21
CA SER A 99 -8.18 -9.03 -17.54
C SER A 99 -9.10 -9.17 -18.76
N GLY A 100 -8.55 -9.03 -19.98
CA GLY A 100 -9.34 -9.16 -21.20
C GLY A 100 -8.44 -9.36 -22.41
N THR A 101 -8.85 -10.28 -23.30
CA THR A 101 -8.14 -10.81 -24.48
C THR A 101 -8.08 -9.85 -25.68
N ALA A 102 -8.19 -8.54 -25.49
CA ALA A 102 -8.02 -7.56 -26.56
C ALA A 102 -6.94 -6.56 -26.18
N SER A 103 -5.79 -6.68 -26.82
CA SER A 103 -4.69 -5.73 -26.79
C SER A 103 -5.11 -4.41 -27.45
N THR A 104 -5.63 -3.49 -26.68
CA THR A 104 -5.64 -2.08 -27.06
C THR A 104 -4.71 -1.35 -26.08
N GLU A 105 -3.70 -0.71 -26.65
CA GLU A 105 -2.56 -0.07 -25.97
C GLU A 105 -2.91 1.16 -25.11
N ASN A 106 -4.16 1.35 -24.76
CA ASN A 106 -4.58 2.49 -23.95
C ASN A 106 -4.98 2.02 -22.56
N ILE A 107 -4.26 2.48 -21.54
CA ILE A 107 -4.84 2.57 -20.19
C ILE A 107 -6.10 3.41 -20.36
N LYS A 108 -7.27 2.80 -20.25
CA LYS A 108 -8.52 3.55 -20.19
C LYS A 108 -8.47 4.38 -18.92
N GLU A 109 -8.34 5.70 -19.12
CA GLU A 109 -8.56 6.77 -18.20
C GLU A 109 -8.10 6.55 -16.75
N LEU A 110 -7.04 7.25 -16.40
CA LEU A 110 -6.72 7.66 -15.04
C LEU A 110 -7.95 8.37 -14.46
N ILE A 111 -8.81 7.61 -13.78
CA ILE A 111 -9.89 8.25 -13.02
C ILE A 111 -9.22 9.09 -11.94
N GLY A 112 -9.33 10.40 -12.04
CA GLY A 112 -9.02 11.32 -10.96
C GLY A 112 -7.84 12.27 -11.13
N LEU A 113 -6.94 12.10 -12.10
CA LEU A 113 -5.85 13.08 -12.28
C LEU A 113 -6.36 14.27 -13.13
N ASN A 114 -6.85 15.31 -12.47
CA ASN A 114 -7.31 16.54 -13.13
C ASN A 114 -6.28 17.68 -13.06
N GLU A 115 -5.19 17.47 -12.34
CA GLU A 115 -4.13 18.46 -12.14
C GLU A 115 -3.20 18.49 -13.36
N ASP A 116 -2.78 19.69 -13.75
CA ASP A 116 -1.66 19.83 -14.65
C ASP A 116 -0.37 19.41 -13.93
N ILE A 117 0.30 18.38 -14.47
CA ILE A 117 1.51 17.80 -13.88
C ILE A 117 2.79 18.16 -14.63
N GLN A 118 2.70 18.94 -15.74
CA GLN A 118 3.86 19.39 -16.48
C GLN A 118 4.78 20.23 -15.58
N GLY A 119 6.07 19.88 -15.57
CA GLY A 119 7.08 20.59 -14.78
C GLY A 119 6.95 20.43 -13.25
N ARG A 120 6.03 19.56 -12.76
CA ARG A 120 5.84 19.33 -11.33
C ARG A 120 6.68 18.17 -10.81
N HIS A 121 7.02 18.22 -9.53
CA HIS A 121 7.60 17.08 -8.82
C HIS A 121 6.48 16.14 -8.37
N LEU A 122 6.53 14.89 -8.81
CA LEU A 122 5.53 13.87 -8.49
C LEU A 122 6.10 12.83 -7.52
N ILE A 123 5.27 12.42 -6.54
CA ILE A 123 5.53 11.27 -5.68
C ILE A 123 4.35 10.31 -5.83
N VAL A 124 4.54 9.22 -6.56
CA VAL A 124 3.55 8.14 -6.67
C VAL A 124 3.54 7.35 -5.38
N VAL A 125 2.34 7.09 -4.83
CA VAL A 125 2.15 6.39 -3.56
C VAL A 125 1.40 5.09 -3.81
N GLU A 126 2.03 3.96 -3.44
CA GLU A 126 1.52 2.60 -3.66
C GLU A 126 1.59 1.79 -2.37
N ASP A 127 0.57 0.98 -2.10
CA ASP A 127 0.53 0.09 -0.94
C ASP A 127 1.47 -1.10 -1.09
N ILE A 128 1.48 -1.73 -2.26
CA ILE A 128 2.28 -2.92 -2.53
C ILE A 128 2.81 -2.96 -3.95
N VAL A 129 4.10 -3.20 -4.10
CA VAL A 129 4.70 -3.59 -5.38
C VAL A 129 4.97 -5.09 -5.36
N ASP A 130 4.18 -5.82 -6.16
CA ASP A 130 4.32 -7.25 -6.44
C ASP A 130 5.14 -7.45 -7.73
N THR A 131 4.53 -7.78 -8.86
CA THR A 131 5.23 -7.94 -10.15
C THR A 131 5.70 -6.62 -10.75
N GLY A 132 5.08 -5.52 -10.39
CA GLY A 132 5.37 -4.18 -10.88
C GLY A 132 4.82 -3.87 -12.28
N LEU A 133 4.10 -4.79 -12.94
CA LEU A 133 3.67 -4.63 -14.34
C LEU A 133 2.76 -3.41 -14.55
N THR A 134 1.71 -3.28 -13.74
CA THR A 134 0.74 -2.18 -13.84
C THR A 134 1.39 -0.84 -13.52
N LEU A 135 2.22 -0.84 -12.46
CA LEU A 135 2.90 0.37 -12.00
C LEU A 135 3.94 0.87 -13.01
N ASP A 136 4.72 -0.03 -13.62
CA ASP A 136 5.69 0.31 -14.66
C ASP A 136 5.05 1.07 -15.82
N LYS A 137 3.91 0.58 -16.30
CA LYS A 137 3.15 1.26 -17.35
C LYS A 137 2.63 2.62 -16.91
N PHE A 138 2.12 2.70 -15.69
CA PHE A 138 1.63 3.96 -15.12
C PHE A 138 2.74 5.02 -15.02
N LEU A 139 3.92 4.64 -14.54
CA LEU A 139 5.08 5.54 -14.46
C LEU A 139 5.49 6.05 -15.83
N GLN A 140 5.54 5.16 -16.86
CA GLN A 140 5.83 5.56 -18.24
C GLN A 140 4.76 6.50 -18.83
N ASP A 141 3.49 6.32 -18.47
CA ASP A 141 2.43 7.21 -18.92
C ASP A 141 2.52 8.59 -18.27
N LEU A 142 2.92 8.69 -16.99
CA LEU A 142 3.20 9.97 -16.34
C LEU A 142 4.38 10.73 -16.99
N GLU A 143 5.42 10.02 -17.44
CA GLU A 143 6.58 10.64 -18.10
C GLU A 143 6.20 11.43 -19.36
N LYS A 144 5.14 11.01 -20.07
CA LYS A 144 4.65 11.69 -21.29
C LYS A 144 4.14 13.11 -21.05
N PHE A 145 3.83 13.45 -19.82
CA PHE A 145 3.40 14.79 -19.40
C PHE A 145 4.56 15.69 -18.97
N GLU A 146 5.79 15.24 -19.14
CA GLU A 146 7.02 16.01 -18.87
C GLU A 146 7.07 16.60 -17.42
N PRO A 147 6.83 15.81 -16.37
CA PRO A 147 7.01 16.28 -15.00
C PRO A 147 8.49 16.59 -14.71
N ALA A 148 8.75 17.46 -13.74
CA ALA A 148 10.13 17.76 -13.31
C ALA A 148 10.84 16.54 -12.70
N SER A 149 10.10 15.69 -12.03
CA SER A 149 10.57 14.37 -11.53
C SER A 149 9.40 13.48 -11.16
N ILE A 150 9.63 12.16 -11.24
CA ILE A 150 8.73 11.14 -10.69
C ILE A 150 9.52 10.32 -9.68
N LYS A 151 9.03 10.18 -8.46
CA LYS A 151 9.53 9.33 -7.40
C LYS A 151 8.44 8.37 -6.94
N LEU A 152 8.83 7.20 -6.49
CA LEU A 152 7.92 6.16 -6.01
C LEU A 152 8.10 5.94 -4.51
N ALA A 153 7.01 6.14 -3.74
CA ALA A 153 6.86 5.76 -2.35
C ALA A 153 6.00 4.49 -2.28
N CYS A 154 6.60 3.36 -1.94
CA CYS A 154 5.92 2.08 -1.83
C CYS A 154 6.00 1.57 -0.40
N PHE A 155 4.83 1.20 0.19
CA PHE A 155 4.84 0.75 1.57
C PHE A 155 5.36 -0.67 1.71
N THR A 156 4.86 -1.63 0.90
CA THR A 156 5.33 -3.02 0.93
C THR A 156 5.88 -3.45 -0.43
N PHE A 157 6.97 -4.23 -0.42
CA PHE A 157 7.64 -4.68 -1.63
C PHE A 157 7.92 -6.18 -1.59
N LYS A 158 7.40 -6.92 -2.58
CA LYS A 158 7.70 -8.35 -2.81
C LYS A 158 8.86 -8.51 -3.77
N LYS A 159 10.08 -8.42 -3.24
CA LYS A 159 11.31 -8.45 -4.05
C LYS A 159 11.39 -9.67 -4.98
N GLU A 160 10.96 -10.84 -4.50
CA GLU A 160 11.04 -12.10 -5.25
C GLU A 160 10.04 -12.19 -6.42
N ALA A 161 8.90 -11.48 -6.32
CA ALA A 161 7.89 -11.44 -7.35
C ALA A 161 8.15 -10.37 -8.42
N PHE A 162 9.01 -9.40 -8.11
CA PHE A 162 9.26 -8.22 -8.93
C PHE A 162 9.94 -8.56 -10.26
N LYS A 163 9.36 -8.07 -11.38
CA LYS A 163 9.79 -8.40 -12.75
C LYS A 163 10.23 -7.19 -13.57
N LYS A 164 10.36 -6.02 -12.93
CA LYS A 164 10.65 -4.75 -13.59
C LYS A 164 11.98 -4.17 -13.09
N SER A 165 12.38 -3.03 -13.67
CA SER A 165 13.66 -2.39 -13.33
C SER A 165 13.50 -0.97 -12.78
N PHE A 166 12.26 -0.45 -12.61
CA PHE A 166 12.09 0.86 -12.00
C PHE A 166 12.52 0.85 -10.54
N ARG A 167 12.96 1.99 -10.07
CA ARG A 167 13.41 2.17 -8.70
C ARG A 167 12.24 2.50 -7.78
N ILE A 168 12.22 1.90 -6.60
CA ILE A 168 11.44 2.37 -5.46
C ILE A 168 12.32 3.34 -4.69
N ASP A 169 11.94 4.63 -4.65
CA ASP A 169 12.76 5.69 -4.06
C ASP A 169 12.60 5.73 -2.53
N TYR A 170 11.37 5.56 -2.06
CA TYR A 170 11.02 5.52 -0.64
C TYR A 170 10.32 4.19 -0.37
N LEU A 171 11.04 3.29 0.28
CA LEU A 171 10.55 1.95 0.60
C LEU A 171 10.24 1.82 2.09
N GLY A 172 9.02 1.39 2.40
CA GLY A 172 8.64 1.03 3.76
C GLY A 172 9.26 -0.29 4.18
N ILE A 173 8.67 -1.42 3.78
CA ILE A 173 9.06 -2.76 4.24
C ILE A 173 9.13 -3.73 3.07
N THR A 174 10.19 -4.54 3.02
CA THR A 174 10.26 -5.70 2.11
C THR A 174 9.58 -6.90 2.77
N ILE A 175 8.69 -7.56 2.03
CA ILE A 175 7.95 -8.73 2.51
C ILE A 175 8.20 -9.96 1.61
N PRO A 176 8.05 -11.18 2.13
CA PRO A 176 8.02 -12.40 1.33
C PRO A 176 6.87 -12.40 0.32
N ASN A 177 6.87 -13.36 -0.61
CA ASN A 177 5.81 -13.50 -1.61
C ASN A 177 4.57 -14.20 -1.02
N ASP A 178 4.11 -13.78 0.16
CA ASP A 178 2.89 -14.26 0.79
C ASP A 178 1.69 -13.40 0.38
N PHE A 179 0.48 -13.99 0.49
CA PHE A 179 -0.75 -13.22 0.33
C PHE A 179 -1.04 -12.47 1.65
N VAL A 180 -1.24 -11.16 1.56
CA VAL A 180 -1.37 -10.27 2.71
C VAL A 180 -2.64 -9.43 2.64
N VAL A 181 -3.19 -9.09 3.82
CA VAL A 181 -4.33 -8.19 4.01
C VAL A 181 -4.06 -7.25 5.18
N GLY A 182 -4.83 -6.18 5.26
CA GLY A 182 -4.70 -5.17 6.33
C GLY A 182 -3.95 -3.94 5.87
N TYR A 183 -4.08 -2.86 6.62
CA TYR A 183 -3.47 -1.56 6.33
C TYR A 183 -3.74 -1.07 4.89
N GLY A 184 -5.00 -1.20 4.44
CA GLY A 184 -5.41 -0.84 3.08
C GLY A 184 -5.47 -2.01 2.10
N LEU A 185 -4.66 -3.07 2.30
CA LEU A 185 -4.66 -4.30 1.50
C LEU A 185 -5.90 -5.15 1.77
N ASP A 186 -6.40 -5.87 0.75
CA ASP A 186 -7.66 -6.61 0.86
C ASP A 186 -7.62 -8.04 0.35
N TYR A 187 -8.65 -8.79 0.78
CA TYR A 187 -9.10 -10.02 0.18
C TYR A 187 -10.55 -9.87 -0.24
N ASP A 188 -10.81 -9.78 -1.57
CA ASP A 188 -12.14 -9.54 -2.15
C ASP A 188 -12.87 -8.33 -1.53
N GLY A 189 -12.17 -7.22 -1.30
CA GLY A 189 -12.72 -5.99 -0.74
C GLY A 189 -12.74 -5.94 0.80
N TYR A 190 -12.42 -7.03 1.50
CA TYR A 190 -12.45 -7.12 2.95
C TYR A 190 -11.03 -7.05 3.56
N GLY A 191 -10.92 -6.59 4.81
CA GLY A 191 -9.67 -6.56 5.56
C GLY A 191 -8.93 -5.23 5.49
N ARG A 192 -9.27 -4.29 4.60
CA ARG A 192 -8.56 -3.00 4.46
C ARG A 192 -8.52 -2.15 5.73
N ASN A 193 -9.50 -2.33 6.63
CA ASN A 193 -9.64 -1.60 7.90
C ASN A 193 -8.79 -2.14 9.04
N LEU A 194 -8.11 -3.27 8.85
CA LEU A 194 -7.25 -3.85 9.88
C LEU A 194 -6.02 -2.96 10.09
N PRO A 195 -5.60 -2.71 11.34
CA PRO A 195 -4.48 -1.82 11.63
C PRO A 195 -3.12 -2.41 11.31
N ASP A 196 -3.00 -3.73 11.40
CA ASP A 196 -1.78 -4.50 11.12
C ASP A 196 -1.81 -5.07 9.71
N ILE A 197 -0.67 -5.57 9.22
CA ILE A 197 -0.63 -6.43 8.04
C ILE A 197 -0.56 -7.88 8.48
N TYR A 198 -1.46 -8.67 7.92
CA TYR A 198 -1.62 -10.10 8.18
C TYR A 198 -1.27 -10.89 6.93
N LYS A 199 -0.58 -12.00 7.08
CA LYS A 199 -0.32 -12.97 6.02
C LYS A 199 -1.23 -14.19 6.15
N ILE A 200 -1.52 -14.83 5.02
CA ILE A 200 -2.35 -16.04 4.99
C ILE A 200 -1.66 -17.19 5.74
N VAL A 201 -2.42 -17.88 6.57
CA VAL A 201 -1.96 -19.13 7.21
C VAL A 201 -1.97 -20.22 6.13
N LYS A 202 -0.80 -20.83 5.89
CA LYS A 202 -0.67 -21.95 4.95
C LYS A 202 -1.17 -23.22 5.65
N SER A 203 -2.23 -23.81 5.12
CA SER A 203 -2.75 -25.14 5.55
C SER A 203 -1.86 -26.27 5.08
#